data_5563fbca66c1f4a92eff6a872a1dc136
#
_entry.id   5563fbca66c1f4a92eff6a872a1dc136
#
_cell.length_a   1.000
_cell.length_b   1.000
_cell.length_c   1.000
_cell.angle_alpha   90.00
_cell.angle_beta   90.00
_cell.angle_gamma   90.00
#
_symmetry.space_group_name_H-M   'P 1'
#
loop_
_entity.id
_entity.type
_entity.pdbx_description
1 polymer ?
#
loop_
_entity_poly.entity_id
_entity_poly.type
_entity_poly.pdbx_seq_one_letter_code
_entity_poly.pdbx_strand_id
1 'polypeptide(L)'
;MDHPAAPLLQILDQAEIGSAAAGLVLDALSSRPAPVIGVATGSSPAPLYDALADTQADCSNATWFALDEYVGLPPGHPESYAEVLRREIVEPLGLDPQTVHLPDPHRADLQAACDDYERLIAAAGGIDLQILGIGRNGHLAFNEPGGALDSRTRVEVLTEDTRRANQRFFDSLEAVPTHCLTQGLGTILEAGQLLLIAQGEDKAQALHAALKGPVSPKCPASVLQLHGRVTILADAAAASLL
;
A
#
# COMPACT_ATOMS: atom_id res chain seq x y z
N MET A 1 18.96 16.92 -16.64
CA MET A 1 17.79 16.38 -15.90
C MET A 1 18.37 15.75 -14.65
N ASP A 2 18.08 16.34 -13.51
CA ASP A 2 18.55 15.76 -12.24
C ASP A 2 17.83 14.42 -12.04
N HIS A 3 18.60 13.36 -11.86
CA HIS A 3 18.03 12.06 -11.48
C HIS A 3 17.42 12.21 -10.07
N PRO A 4 16.24 11.60 -9.81
CA PRO A 4 15.69 11.58 -8.46
C PRO A 4 16.69 10.96 -7.49
N ALA A 5 16.64 11.38 -6.22
CA ALA A 5 17.49 10.78 -5.20
C ALA A 5 17.21 9.26 -5.11
N ALA A 6 18.26 8.47 -4.91
CA ALA A 6 18.10 7.03 -4.74
C ALA A 6 17.24 6.73 -3.50
N PRO A 7 16.41 5.68 -3.53
CA PRO A 7 15.65 5.23 -2.37
C PRO A 7 16.55 5.03 -1.13
N LEU A 8 16.11 5.56 0.02
CA LEU A 8 16.79 5.36 1.29
C LEU A 8 16.42 3.97 1.85
N LEU A 9 17.37 3.06 1.87
CA LEU A 9 17.20 1.71 2.45
C LEU A 9 17.72 1.71 3.89
N GLN A 10 16.89 1.23 4.82
CA GLN A 10 17.27 0.93 6.20
C GLN A 10 17.03 -0.56 6.46
N ILE A 11 18.09 -1.26 6.87
CA ILE A 11 18.01 -2.67 7.26
C ILE A 11 17.95 -2.69 8.79
N LEU A 12 16.85 -3.24 9.31
CA LEU A 12 16.51 -3.22 10.72
C LEU A 12 16.20 -4.64 11.22
N ASP A 13 16.26 -4.84 12.50
CA ASP A 13 15.68 -6.04 13.10
C ASP A 13 14.16 -6.05 12.90
N GLN A 14 13.59 -7.23 12.63
CA GLN A 14 12.16 -7.37 12.33
C GLN A 14 11.27 -6.70 13.40
N ALA A 15 11.67 -6.78 14.67
CA ALA A 15 10.94 -6.18 15.78
C ALA A 15 10.99 -4.64 15.77
N GLU A 16 11.94 -4.01 15.08
CA GLU A 16 12.12 -2.55 15.04
C GLU A 16 11.39 -1.91 13.87
N ILE A 17 11.07 -2.69 12.82
CA ILE A 17 10.46 -2.17 11.59
C ILE A 17 9.13 -1.46 11.88
N GLY A 18 8.28 -2.05 12.73
CA GLY A 18 6.98 -1.46 13.08
C GLY A 18 7.14 -0.07 13.71
N SER A 19 8.00 0.06 14.72
CA SER A 19 8.22 1.34 15.41
C SER A 19 8.92 2.37 14.53
N ALA A 20 9.89 1.96 13.69
CA ALA A 20 10.54 2.85 12.75
C ALA A 20 9.54 3.39 11.70
N ALA A 21 8.67 2.51 11.19
CA ALA A 21 7.61 2.89 10.25
C ALA A 21 6.58 3.82 10.90
N ALA A 22 6.15 3.53 12.13
CA ALA A 22 5.25 4.40 12.91
C ALA A 22 5.84 5.79 13.12
N GLY A 23 7.15 5.90 13.38
CA GLY A 23 7.84 7.20 13.46
C GLY A 23 7.69 8.03 12.19
N LEU A 24 7.84 7.43 11.00
CA LEU A 24 7.66 8.11 9.72
C LEU A 24 6.20 8.55 9.49
N VAL A 25 5.22 7.76 9.94
CA VAL A 25 3.80 8.16 9.91
C VAL A 25 3.55 9.33 10.85
N LEU A 26 4.10 9.33 12.07
CA LEU A 26 3.98 10.45 13.02
C LEU A 26 4.59 11.74 12.46
N ASP A 27 5.73 11.65 11.78
CA ASP A 27 6.34 12.79 11.10
C ASP A 27 5.41 13.34 10.01
N ALA A 28 4.80 12.46 9.20
CA ALA A 28 3.84 12.84 8.18
C ALA A 28 2.57 13.47 8.79
N LEU A 29 2.02 12.89 9.87
CA LEU A 29 0.87 13.43 10.60
C LEU A 29 1.14 14.83 11.15
N SER A 30 2.39 15.12 11.51
CA SER A 30 2.80 16.43 12.03
C SER A 30 3.16 17.45 10.94
N SER A 31 3.25 17.04 9.69
CA SER A 31 3.79 17.86 8.59
C SER A 31 2.87 19.00 8.16
N ARG A 32 1.55 18.84 8.36
CA ARG A 32 0.53 19.84 8.04
C ARG A 32 -0.75 19.63 8.88
N PRO A 33 -1.66 20.64 8.95
CA PRO A 33 -2.86 20.56 9.79
C PRO A 33 -3.86 19.45 9.40
N ALA A 34 -3.92 19.07 8.14
CA ALA A 34 -4.80 18.02 7.61
C ALA A 34 -3.98 17.06 6.73
N PRO A 35 -3.17 16.17 7.32
CA PRO A 35 -2.33 15.24 6.57
C PRO A 35 -3.14 14.15 5.88
N VAL A 36 -2.62 13.64 4.77
CA VAL A 36 -3.25 12.58 3.98
C VAL A 36 -2.31 11.38 3.91
N ILE A 37 -2.77 10.26 4.44
CA ILE A 37 -1.98 9.04 4.57
C ILE A 37 -2.56 7.94 3.67
N GLY A 38 -1.74 7.41 2.78
CA GLY A 38 -2.06 6.22 2.01
C GLY A 38 -1.71 4.96 2.79
N VAL A 39 -2.65 4.03 2.93
CA VAL A 39 -2.48 2.81 3.73
C VAL A 39 -2.51 1.56 2.86
N ALA A 40 -1.73 0.57 3.28
CA ALA A 40 -1.68 -0.76 2.70
C ALA A 40 -2.24 -1.78 3.70
N THR A 41 -2.87 -2.83 3.20
CA THR A 41 -3.26 -4.01 3.98
C THR A 41 -2.22 -5.12 3.91
N GLY A 42 -2.38 -6.15 4.73
CA GLY A 42 -1.54 -7.34 4.71
C GLY A 42 -0.49 -7.39 5.80
N SER A 43 0.29 -8.48 5.81
CA SER A 43 1.20 -8.79 6.92
C SER A 43 2.42 -7.86 7.04
N SER A 44 2.85 -7.22 5.95
CA SER A 44 4.03 -6.34 6.00
C SER A 44 3.78 -5.04 6.75
N PRO A 45 2.66 -4.30 6.54
CA PRO A 45 2.39 -3.07 7.29
C PRO A 45 1.76 -3.29 8.67
N ALA A 46 1.21 -4.47 8.99
CA ALA A 46 0.51 -4.70 10.27
C ALA A 46 1.31 -4.29 11.51
N PRO A 47 2.62 -4.63 11.66
CA PRO A 47 3.41 -4.20 12.81
C PRO A 47 3.54 -2.67 12.96
N LEU A 48 3.42 -1.92 11.85
CA LEU A 48 3.38 -0.45 11.88
C LEU A 48 2.10 0.04 12.57
N TYR A 49 0.95 -0.54 12.24
CA TYR A 49 -0.33 -0.09 12.80
C TYR A 49 -0.42 -0.41 14.29
N ASP A 50 0.07 -1.58 14.71
CA ASP A 50 0.19 -1.93 16.12
C ASP A 50 1.09 -0.92 16.86
N ALA A 51 2.29 -0.66 16.33
CA ALA A 51 3.21 0.31 16.91
C ALA A 51 2.66 1.73 16.92
N LEU A 52 1.91 2.14 15.89
CA LEU A 52 1.27 3.46 15.84
C LEU A 52 0.17 3.58 16.90
N ALA A 53 -0.65 2.55 17.08
CA ALA A 53 -1.68 2.51 18.13
C ALA A 53 -1.07 2.61 19.54
N ASP A 54 0.05 1.93 19.79
CA ASP A 54 0.76 1.98 21.05
C ASP A 54 1.27 3.39 21.41
N THR A 55 1.51 4.25 20.42
CA THR A 55 1.92 5.65 20.67
C THR A 55 0.81 6.51 21.25
N GLN A 56 -0.46 6.11 21.09
CA GLN A 56 -1.63 6.91 21.46
C GLN A 56 -1.65 8.32 20.82
N ALA A 57 -0.99 8.47 19.66
CA ALA A 57 -0.98 9.74 18.95
C ALA A 57 -2.36 10.11 18.43
N ASP A 58 -2.68 11.41 18.44
CA ASP A 58 -3.91 11.91 17.86
C ASP A 58 -3.81 11.89 16.32
N CYS A 59 -4.55 10.97 15.71
CA CYS A 59 -4.65 10.81 14.26
C CYS A 59 -5.96 11.39 13.68
N SER A 60 -6.77 12.08 14.49
CA SER A 60 -8.14 12.52 14.14
C SER A 60 -8.18 13.58 13.03
N ASN A 61 -7.07 14.31 12.82
CA ASN A 61 -6.96 15.34 11.79
C ASN A 61 -6.54 14.80 10.41
N ALA A 62 -6.24 13.51 10.31
CA ALA A 62 -5.77 12.88 9.08
C ALA A 62 -6.91 12.31 8.24
N THR A 63 -6.70 12.31 6.93
CA THR A 63 -7.52 11.55 5.97
C THR A 63 -6.71 10.35 5.47
N TRP A 64 -7.35 9.19 5.37
CA TRP A 64 -6.68 7.92 5.07
C TRP A 64 -7.23 7.34 3.76
N PHE A 65 -6.33 6.89 2.87
CA PHE A 65 -6.69 6.31 1.58
C PHE A 65 -6.09 4.92 1.41
N ALA A 66 -6.95 3.92 1.16
CA ALA A 66 -6.51 2.56 0.87
C ALA A 66 -5.89 2.44 -0.52
N LEU A 67 -4.99 1.48 -0.71
CA LEU A 67 -4.44 1.17 -2.03
C LEU A 67 -5.46 0.47 -2.94
N ASP A 68 -6.32 -0.36 -2.37
CA ASP A 68 -7.16 -1.26 -3.13
C ASP A 68 -8.36 -1.79 -2.34
N GLU A 69 -9.29 -2.46 -3.04
CA GLU A 69 -10.40 -3.21 -2.47
C GLU A 69 -10.83 -4.34 -3.43
N TYR A 70 -11.24 -5.48 -2.88
CA TYR A 70 -11.77 -6.60 -3.63
C TYR A 70 -13.14 -6.31 -4.25
N VAL A 71 -13.35 -6.75 -5.49
CA VAL A 71 -14.65 -6.72 -6.15
C VAL A 71 -15.35 -8.07 -6.00
N GLY A 72 -16.63 -8.05 -5.62
CA GLY A 72 -17.49 -9.24 -5.55
C GLY A 72 -17.67 -9.84 -4.16
N LEU A 73 -16.97 -9.33 -3.13
CA LEU A 73 -17.29 -9.69 -1.75
C LEU A 73 -18.56 -8.97 -1.29
N PRO A 74 -19.43 -9.62 -0.49
CA PRO A 74 -20.59 -8.94 0.07
C PRO A 74 -20.16 -7.86 1.08
N PRO A 75 -20.97 -6.79 1.26
CA PRO A 75 -20.72 -5.79 2.29
C PRO A 75 -20.53 -6.42 3.67
N GLY A 76 -19.51 -5.98 4.41
CA GLY A 76 -19.19 -6.52 5.73
C GLY A 76 -18.48 -7.88 5.72
N HIS A 77 -18.02 -8.36 4.56
CA HIS A 77 -17.22 -9.58 4.51
C HIS A 77 -15.92 -9.38 5.28
N PRO A 78 -15.51 -10.26 6.21
CA PRO A 78 -14.36 -10.06 7.10
C PRO A 78 -13.03 -9.86 6.36
N GLU A 79 -12.91 -10.34 5.12
CA GLU A 79 -11.72 -10.21 4.29
C GLU A 79 -11.84 -9.10 3.22
N SER A 80 -12.93 -8.30 3.22
CA SER A 80 -12.91 -7.03 2.47
C SER A 80 -11.89 -6.09 3.12
N TYR A 81 -11.19 -5.30 2.32
CA TYR A 81 -10.21 -4.38 2.91
C TYR A 81 -10.86 -3.28 3.73
N ALA A 82 -12.12 -2.95 3.47
CA ALA A 82 -12.92 -2.11 4.36
C ALA A 82 -12.97 -2.67 5.79
N GLU A 83 -13.27 -3.97 5.95
CA GLU A 83 -13.33 -4.62 7.28
C GLU A 83 -11.93 -4.85 7.87
N VAL A 84 -10.94 -5.16 7.05
CA VAL A 84 -9.54 -5.27 7.48
C VAL A 84 -9.05 -3.94 8.04
N LEU A 85 -9.25 -2.83 7.31
CA LEU A 85 -8.84 -1.49 7.76
C LEU A 85 -9.64 -1.03 8.99
N ARG A 86 -10.92 -1.38 9.08
CA ARG A 86 -11.72 -1.10 10.27
C ARG A 86 -11.07 -1.75 11.50
N ARG A 87 -10.69 -3.03 11.42
CA ARG A 87 -10.11 -3.81 12.51
C ARG A 87 -8.67 -3.42 12.83
N GLU A 88 -7.86 -3.11 11.81
CA GLU A 88 -6.42 -2.89 11.97
C GLU A 88 -6.02 -1.42 12.11
N ILE A 89 -6.87 -0.47 11.69
CA ILE A 89 -6.56 0.96 11.69
C ILE A 89 -7.64 1.77 12.41
N VAL A 90 -8.90 1.67 11.95
CA VAL A 90 -9.97 2.54 12.47
C VAL A 90 -10.19 2.35 13.97
N GLU A 91 -10.41 1.11 14.40
CA GLU A 91 -10.68 0.80 15.80
C GLU A 91 -9.46 1.03 16.71
N PRO A 92 -8.25 0.54 16.37
CA PRO A 92 -7.09 0.74 17.22
C PRO A 92 -6.64 2.19 17.35
N LEU A 93 -6.78 3.00 16.29
CA LEU A 93 -6.40 4.42 16.30
C LEU A 93 -7.56 5.35 16.70
N GLY A 94 -8.76 4.82 16.95
CA GLY A 94 -9.94 5.61 17.31
C GLY A 94 -10.38 6.61 16.24
N LEU A 95 -10.22 6.27 14.96
CA LEU A 95 -10.55 7.14 13.84
C LEU A 95 -12.05 7.23 13.60
N ASP A 96 -12.51 8.37 13.07
CA ASP A 96 -13.82 8.43 12.45
C ASP A 96 -13.79 7.60 11.14
N PRO A 97 -14.65 6.57 10.99
CA PRO A 97 -14.68 5.77 9.76
C PRO A 97 -14.88 6.59 8.48
N GLN A 98 -15.47 7.79 8.58
CA GLN A 98 -15.66 8.67 7.44
C GLN A 98 -14.37 9.32 6.94
N THR A 99 -13.29 9.28 7.71
CA THR A 99 -11.97 9.77 7.29
C THR A 99 -11.13 8.72 6.56
N VAL A 100 -11.62 7.47 6.47
CA VAL A 100 -10.92 6.35 5.81
C VAL A 100 -11.65 6.00 4.52
N HIS A 101 -10.99 6.22 3.40
CA HIS A 101 -11.56 6.08 2.07
C HIS A 101 -10.99 4.86 1.34
N LEU A 102 -11.87 4.14 0.66
CA LEU A 102 -11.55 3.04 -0.24
C LEU A 102 -12.27 3.26 -1.58
N PRO A 103 -11.76 2.71 -2.69
CA PRO A 103 -12.54 2.68 -3.93
C PRO A 103 -13.75 1.77 -3.74
N ASP A 104 -14.95 2.21 -4.16
CA ASP A 104 -16.21 1.51 -3.89
C ASP A 104 -16.44 0.34 -4.86
N PRO A 105 -16.30 -0.93 -4.39
CA PRO A 105 -16.42 -2.12 -5.21
C PRO A 105 -17.88 -2.51 -5.51
N HIS A 106 -18.86 -1.83 -4.91
CA HIS A 106 -20.28 -2.14 -5.01
C HIS A 106 -21.02 -1.27 -6.02
N ARG A 107 -20.32 -0.31 -6.65
CA ARG A 107 -20.92 0.52 -7.69
C ARG A 107 -21.20 -0.31 -8.96
N ALA A 108 -22.31 0.01 -9.62
CA ALA A 108 -22.66 -0.62 -10.90
C ALA A 108 -21.64 -0.30 -12.01
N ASP A 109 -21.06 0.91 -11.97
CA ASP A 109 -19.97 1.34 -12.85
C ASP A 109 -18.68 1.43 -12.02
N LEU A 110 -17.86 0.40 -12.12
CA LEU A 110 -16.59 0.31 -11.40
C LEU A 110 -15.55 1.31 -11.92
N GLN A 111 -15.60 1.67 -13.21
CA GLN A 111 -14.68 2.69 -13.73
C GLN A 111 -15.04 4.07 -13.14
N ALA A 112 -16.32 4.40 -13.07
CA ALA A 112 -16.76 5.62 -12.40
C ALA A 112 -16.38 5.63 -10.89
N ALA A 113 -16.37 4.46 -10.23
CA ALA A 113 -15.89 4.35 -8.86
C ALA A 113 -14.39 4.68 -8.75
N CYS A 114 -13.58 4.18 -9.69
CA CYS A 114 -12.14 4.49 -9.77
C CYS A 114 -11.90 5.98 -10.03
N ASP A 115 -12.64 6.57 -10.97
CA ASP A 115 -12.51 7.99 -11.31
C ASP A 115 -12.94 8.90 -10.13
N ASP A 116 -13.98 8.51 -9.39
CA ASP A 116 -14.41 9.20 -8.17
C ASP A 116 -13.34 9.13 -7.08
N TYR A 117 -12.69 7.97 -6.94
CA TYR A 117 -11.62 7.77 -5.97
C TYR A 117 -10.40 8.66 -6.26
N GLU A 118 -9.97 8.74 -7.53
CA GLU A 118 -8.91 9.66 -7.97
C GLU A 118 -9.27 11.13 -7.66
N ARG A 119 -10.54 11.52 -7.93
CA ARG A 119 -11.00 12.88 -7.58
C ARG A 119 -10.99 13.14 -6.08
N LEU A 120 -11.30 12.13 -5.27
CA LEU A 120 -11.26 12.24 -3.81
C LEU A 120 -9.83 12.48 -3.31
N ILE A 121 -8.86 11.71 -3.80
CA ILE A 121 -7.43 11.89 -3.50
C ILE A 121 -6.99 13.30 -3.90
N ALA A 122 -7.34 13.75 -5.11
CA ALA A 122 -6.98 15.08 -5.59
C ALA A 122 -7.61 16.20 -4.75
N ALA A 123 -8.89 16.04 -4.35
CA ALA A 123 -9.61 17.01 -3.50
C ALA A 123 -9.02 17.12 -2.09
N ALA A 124 -8.44 16.03 -1.56
CA ALA A 124 -7.70 16.03 -0.29
C ALA A 124 -6.31 16.71 -0.41
N GLY A 125 -5.88 17.04 -1.62
CA GLY A 125 -4.57 17.68 -1.90
C GLY A 125 -3.46 16.67 -2.23
N GLY A 126 -3.80 15.43 -2.56
CA GLY A 126 -2.87 14.33 -2.79
C GLY A 126 -2.42 13.65 -1.49
N ILE A 127 -1.76 12.53 -1.62
CA ILE A 127 -1.25 11.72 -0.49
C ILE A 127 0.11 12.26 -0.05
N ASP A 128 0.26 12.58 1.24
CA ASP A 128 1.54 13.07 1.80
C ASP A 128 2.54 11.92 1.99
N LEU A 129 2.09 10.79 2.53
CA LEU A 129 2.87 9.58 2.73
C LEU A 129 2.07 8.36 2.29
N GLN A 130 2.57 7.60 1.32
CA GLN A 130 1.97 6.33 0.90
C GLN A 130 2.75 5.15 1.49
N ILE A 131 2.09 4.35 2.30
CA ILE A 131 2.61 3.09 2.83
C ILE A 131 2.42 1.99 1.79
N LEU A 132 3.46 1.18 1.58
CA LEU A 132 3.52 0.13 0.56
C LEU A 132 4.09 -1.16 1.16
N GLY A 133 3.54 -2.29 0.73
CA GLY A 133 4.22 -3.58 0.75
C GLY A 133 4.76 -3.93 -0.64
N ILE A 134 5.49 -5.04 -0.76
CA ILE A 134 5.95 -5.59 -2.04
C ILE A 134 5.54 -7.05 -2.20
N GLY A 135 4.97 -7.37 -3.35
CA GLY A 135 4.70 -8.76 -3.70
C GLY A 135 5.96 -9.55 -4.07
N ARG A 136 5.90 -10.88 -4.02
CA ARG A 136 7.04 -11.77 -4.41
C ARG A 136 7.49 -11.56 -5.84
N ASN A 137 6.58 -11.17 -6.73
CA ASN A 137 6.84 -10.87 -8.15
C ASN A 137 7.14 -9.39 -8.41
N GLY A 138 7.26 -8.57 -7.35
CA GLY A 138 7.56 -7.15 -7.44
C GLY A 138 6.33 -6.25 -7.67
N HIS A 139 5.10 -6.73 -7.49
CA HIS A 139 3.92 -5.87 -7.54
C HIS A 139 3.86 -4.90 -6.35
N LEU A 140 3.27 -3.72 -6.57
CA LEU A 140 2.84 -2.76 -5.55
C LEU A 140 1.32 -2.64 -5.62
N ALA A 141 0.62 -2.71 -4.48
CA ALA A 141 -0.83 -2.88 -4.45
C ALA A 141 -1.20 -4.10 -5.32
N PHE A 142 -2.23 -4.03 -6.16
CA PHE A 142 -2.51 -5.08 -7.14
C PHE A 142 -2.00 -4.74 -8.56
N ASN A 143 -0.94 -3.91 -8.68
CA ASN A 143 -0.29 -3.67 -9.96
C ASN A 143 0.64 -4.82 -10.31
N GLU A 144 0.12 -5.82 -11.03
CA GLU A 144 0.84 -7.01 -11.44
C GLU A 144 1.89 -6.73 -12.54
N PRO A 145 2.95 -7.58 -12.68
CA PRO A 145 3.91 -7.48 -13.76
C PRO A 145 3.26 -7.45 -15.15
N GLY A 146 3.69 -6.53 -16.00
CA GLY A 146 3.20 -6.34 -17.37
C GLY A 146 2.24 -5.17 -17.52
N GLY A 147 1.75 -4.56 -16.44
CA GLY A 147 0.89 -3.37 -16.48
C GLY A 147 1.64 -2.09 -16.83
N ALA A 148 0.89 -1.03 -17.16
CA ALA A 148 1.45 0.28 -17.44
C ALA A 148 2.02 0.94 -16.17
N LEU A 149 3.22 1.53 -16.28
CA LEU A 149 3.90 2.17 -15.14
C LEU A 149 3.30 3.54 -14.76
N ASP A 150 2.48 4.11 -15.62
CA ASP A 150 1.77 5.39 -15.44
C ASP A 150 0.26 5.19 -15.19
N SER A 151 -0.14 3.97 -14.86
CA SER A 151 -1.55 3.61 -14.65
C SER A 151 -2.18 4.42 -13.52
N ARG A 152 -3.49 4.68 -13.67
CA ARG A 152 -4.34 5.29 -12.64
C ARG A 152 -5.15 4.23 -11.91
N THR A 153 -5.93 4.63 -10.91
CA THR A 153 -6.87 3.74 -10.22
C THR A 153 -7.80 3.08 -11.23
N ARG A 154 -7.92 1.76 -11.15
CA ARG A 154 -8.65 0.96 -12.14
C ARG A 154 -9.15 -0.36 -11.59
N VAL A 155 -10.02 -1.00 -12.36
CA VAL A 155 -10.34 -2.43 -12.17
C VAL A 155 -9.15 -3.25 -12.67
N GLU A 156 -8.70 -4.20 -11.84
CA GLU A 156 -7.61 -5.13 -12.18
C GLU A 156 -8.06 -6.58 -12.00
N VAL A 157 -7.55 -7.46 -12.84
CA VAL A 157 -7.75 -8.91 -12.71
C VAL A 157 -6.62 -9.49 -11.88
N LEU A 158 -6.97 -10.17 -10.79
CA LEU A 158 -5.98 -10.83 -9.93
C LEU A 158 -5.39 -12.05 -10.62
N THR A 159 -4.08 -12.15 -10.66
CA THR A 159 -3.39 -13.35 -11.16
C THR A 159 -3.69 -14.56 -10.29
N GLU A 160 -3.58 -15.75 -10.86
CA GLU A 160 -3.77 -16.99 -10.10
C GLU A 160 -2.77 -17.10 -8.94
N ASP A 161 -1.52 -16.64 -9.16
CA ASP A 161 -0.48 -16.63 -8.14
C ASP A 161 -0.84 -15.72 -6.96
N THR A 162 -1.35 -14.52 -7.24
CA THR A 162 -1.84 -13.59 -6.21
C THR A 162 -3.05 -14.16 -5.48
N ARG A 163 -4.00 -14.76 -6.20
CA ARG A 163 -5.14 -15.42 -5.57
C ARG A 163 -4.72 -16.59 -4.68
N ARG A 164 -3.78 -17.42 -5.11
CA ARG A 164 -3.20 -18.51 -4.29
C ARG A 164 -2.47 -17.98 -3.05
N ALA A 165 -1.73 -16.88 -3.17
CA ALA A 165 -1.07 -16.25 -2.02
C ALA A 165 -2.08 -15.73 -0.99
N ASN A 166 -3.23 -15.22 -1.44
CA ASN A 166 -4.30 -14.69 -0.58
C ASN A 166 -5.30 -15.75 -0.10
N GLN A 167 -5.26 -16.96 -0.67
CA GLN A 167 -6.16 -18.07 -0.26
C GLN A 167 -6.11 -18.35 1.24
N ARG A 168 -4.99 -18.09 1.89
CA ARG A 168 -4.83 -18.27 3.35
C ARG A 168 -5.85 -17.49 4.20
N PHE A 169 -6.49 -16.49 3.63
CA PHE A 169 -7.51 -15.65 4.27
C PHE A 169 -8.93 -16.09 3.91
N PHE A 170 -9.11 -17.04 3.01
CA PHE A 170 -10.40 -17.49 2.50
C PHE A 170 -10.55 -19.01 2.66
N ASP A 171 -11.79 -19.52 2.66
CA ASP A 171 -12.09 -20.93 2.83
C ASP A 171 -11.57 -21.79 1.65
N SER A 172 -11.48 -21.22 0.45
CA SER A 172 -10.97 -21.90 -0.75
C SER A 172 -10.41 -20.89 -1.77
N LEU A 173 -9.73 -21.38 -2.81
CA LEU A 173 -9.24 -20.55 -3.91
C LEU A 173 -10.40 -19.90 -4.69
N GLU A 174 -11.51 -20.60 -4.81
CA GLU A 174 -12.72 -20.12 -5.50
C GLU A 174 -13.38 -18.97 -4.75
N ALA A 175 -13.26 -18.94 -3.42
CA ALA A 175 -13.75 -17.86 -2.58
C ALA A 175 -12.90 -16.57 -2.70
N VAL A 176 -11.64 -16.67 -3.15
CA VAL A 176 -10.80 -15.48 -3.40
C VAL A 176 -11.33 -14.74 -4.62
N PRO A 177 -11.64 -13.43 -4.52
CA PRO A 177 -12.11 -12.64 -5.66
C PRO A 177 -11.18 -12.72 -6.86
N THR A 178 -11.73 -12.55 -8.04
CA THR A 178 -10.97 -12.53 -9.30
C THR A 178 -10.61 -11.12 -9.75
N HIS A 179 -11.25 -10.10 -9.19
CA HIS A 179 -11.08 -8.70 -9.55
C HIS A 179 -10.91 -7.84 -8.29
N CYS A 180 -10.25 -6.71 -8.45
CA CYS A 180 -10.13 -5.67 -7.45
C CYS A 180 -10.19 -4.29 -8.11
N LEU A 181 -10.40 -3.26 -7.28
CA LEU A 181 -10.08 -1.87 -7.59
C LEU A 181 -8.74 -1.56 -6.97
N THR A 182 -7.79 -1.00 -7.70
CA THR A 182 -6.45 -0.70 -7.19
C THR A 182 -5.94 0.64 -7.66
N GLN A 183 -5.28 1.40 -6.78
CA GLN A 183 -4.49 2.56 -7.20
C GLN A 183 -3.45 2.12 -8.21
N GLY A 184 -3.34 2.88 -9.30
CA GLY A 184 -2.30 2.65 -10.30
C GLY A 184 -0.92 3.11 -9.83
N LEU A 185 0.13 2.67 -10.53
CA LEU A 185 1.50 3.09 -10.21
C LEU A 185 1.69 4.61 -10.38
N GLY A 186 1.04 5.21 -11.39
CA GLY A 186 1.05 6.67 -11.57
C GLY A 186 0.43 7.40 -10.38
N THR A 187 -0.70 6.92 -9.86
CA THR A 187 -1.34 7.47 -8.66
C THR A 187 -0.43 7.35 -7.43
N ILE A 188 0.19 6.18 -7.23
CA ILE A 188 1.13 5.94 -6.13
C ILE A 188 2.34 6.88 -6.20
N LEU A 189 2.89 7.10 -7.41
CA LEU A 189 4.06 7.97 -7.62
C LEU A 189 3.76 9.47 -7.41
N GLU A 190 2.51 9.89 -7.39
CA GLU A 190 2.12 11.27 -7.08
C GLU A 190 2.15 11.58 -5.58
N ALA A 191 2.29 10.58 -4.71
CA ALA A 191 2.40 10.81 -3.26
C ALA A 191 3.66 11.63 -2.92
N GLY A 192 3.58 12.45 -1.88
CA GLY A 192 4.70 13.29 -1.45
C GLY A 192 5.91 12.50 -0.95
N GLN A 193 5.68 11.32 -0.39
CA GLN A 193 6.69 10.37 0.09
C GLN A 193 6.15 8.93 -0.02
N LEU A 194 7.05 7.99 -0.30
CA LEU A 194 6.75 6.56 -0.32
C LEU A 194 7.49 5.86 0.82
N LEU A 195 6.77 5.01 1.56
CA LEU A 195 7.31 4.13 2.59
C LEU A 195 7.06 2.68 2.19
N LEU A 196 8.09 1.96 1.77
CA LEU A 196 8.01 0.53 1.48
C LEU A 196 8.46 -0.28 2.69
N ILE A 197 7.66 -1.27 3.08
CA ILE A 197 8.01 -2.25 4.12
C ILE A 197 8.17 -3.63 3.48
N ALA A 198 9.33 -4.26 3.67
CA ALA A 198 9.65 -5.57 3.13
C ALA A 198 10.28 -6.47 4.20
N GLN A 199 9.65 -7.62 4.49
CA GLN A 199 10.11 -8.57 5.51
C GLN A 199 10.09 -9.99 4.97
N GLY A 200 11.12 -10.76 5.32
CA GLY A 200 11.24 -12.16 4.96
C GLY A 200 11.98 -12.40 3.65
N GLU A 201 12.61 -13.56 3.57
CA GLU A 201 13.44 -13.99 2.43
C GLU A 201 12.66 -14.05 1.10
N ASP A 202 11.35 -14.33 1.17
CA ASP A 202 10.47 -14.37 -0.01
C ASP A 202 10.33 -13.02 -0.72
N LYS A 203 10.79 -11.91 -0.12
CA LYS A 203 10.83 -10.56 -0.71
C LYS A 203 12.19 -10.21 -1.33
N ALA A 204 13.24 -10.97 -1.05
CA ALA A 204 14.61 -10.62 -1.43
C ALA A 204 14.78 -10.41 -2.94
N GLN A 205 14.26 -11.32 -3.77
CA GLN A 205 14.34 -11.20 -5.22
C GLN A 205 13.58 -9.99 -5.77
N ALA A 206 12.36 -9.77 -5.25
CA ALA A 206 11.53 -8.65 -5.65
C ALA A 206 12.18 -7.32 -5.26
N LEU A 207 12.72 -7.22 -4.05
CA LEU A 207 13.40 -6.03 -3.55
C LEU A 207 14.68 -5.74 -4.34
N HIS A 208 15.48 -6.78 -4.65
CA HIS A 208 16.65 -6.64 -5.52
C HIS A 208 16.26 -6.14 -6.91
N ALA A 209 15.25 -6.77 -7.55
CA ALA A 209 14.79 -6.36 -8.88
C ALA A 209 14.24 -4.91 -8.87
N ALA A 210 13.53 -4.51 -7.80
CA ALA A 210 13.01 -3.17 -7.64
C ALA A 210 14.11 -2.10 -7.52
N LEU A 211 15.22 -2.39 -6.83
CA LEU A 211 16.26 -1.39 -6.50
C LEU A 211 17.48 -1.43 -7.40
N LYS A 212 17.83 -2.59 -7.95
CA LYS A 212 19.05 -2.81 -8.75
C LYS A 212 18.75 -3.16 -10.20
N GLY A 213 17.52 -3.61 -10.49
CA GLY A 213 17.05 -3.87 -11.85
C GLY A 213 16.70 -2.59 -12.62
N PRO A 214 16.48 -2.71 -13.93
CA PRO A 214 15.97 -1.59 -14.72
C PRO A 214 14.52 -1.26 -14.35
N VAL A 215 14.12 0.01 -14.46
CA VAL A 215 12.71 0.39 -14.37
C VAL A 215 11.95 -0.28 -15.52
N SER A 216 11.00 -1.15 -15.18
CA SER A 216 10.34 -2.00 -16.16
C SER A 216 8.98 -2.49 -15.66
N PRO A 217 7.99 -2.63 -16.54
CA PRO A 217 6.73 -3.30 -16.24
C PRO A 217 6.88 -4.73 -15.70
N LYS A 218 8.01 -5.39 -15.95
CA LYS A 218 8.29 -6.74 -15.41
C LYS A 218 8.47 -6.78 -13.89
N CYS A 219 8.81 -5.64 -13.30
CA CYS A 219 8.89 -5.43 -11.86
C CYS A 219 8.24 -4.09 -11.53
N PRO A 220 6.93 -4.05 -11.25
CA PRO A 220 6.21 -2.81 -10.96
C PRO A 220 6.87 -1.94 -9.89
N ALA A 221 7.40 -2.57 -8.82
CA ALA A 221 8.10 -1.86 -7.74
C ALA A 221 9.38 -1.14 -8.22
N SER A 222 9.88 -1.42 -9.43
CA SER A 222 11.02 -0.68 -9.99
C SER A 222 10.74 0.81 -10.21
N VAL A 223 9.46 1.23 -10.26
CA VAL A 223 9.06 2.64 -10.34
C VAL A 223 9.49 3.44 -9.11
N LEU A 224 9.79 2.80 -7.97
CA LEU A 224 10.33 3.47 -6.80
C LEU A 224 11.63 4.23 -7.12
N GLN A 225 12.40 3.79 -8.12
CA GLN A 225 13.60 4.48 -8.59
C GLN A 225 13.30 5.84 -9.27
N LEU A 226 12.04 6.09 -9.67
CA LEU A 226 11.60 7.34 -10.30
C LEU A 226 11.10 8.38 -9.30
N HIS A 227 10.92 8.00 -8.03
CA HIS A 227 10.38 8.88 -7.02
C HIS A 227 11.49 9.48 -6.15
N GLY A 228 11.44 10.80 -5.90
CA GLY A 228 12.52 11.54 -5.20
C GLY A 228 12.58 11.33 -3.70
N ARG A 229 11.55 10.76 -3.05
CA ARG A 229 11.45 10.60 -1.60
C ARG A 229 10.89 9.22 -1.24
N VAL A 230 11.76 8.21 -1.28
CA VAL A 230 11.41 6.82 -0.95
C VAL A 230 12.22 6.37 0.24
N THR A 231 11.54 5.88 1.26
CA THR A 231 12.16 5.16 2.39
C THR A 231 11.73 3.70 2.32
N ILE A 232 12.70 2.81 2.45
CA ILE A 232 12.49 1.36 2.45
C ILE A 232 12.98 0.83 3.79
N LEU A 233 12.09 0.18 4.53
CA LEU A 233 12.42 -0.54 5.74
C LEU A 233 12.38 -2.03 5.45
N ALA A 234 13.50 -2.71 5.62
CA ALA A 234 13.61 -4.13 5.33
C ALA A 234 14.33 -4.86 6.48
N ASP A 235 13.98 -6.13 6.69
CA ASP A 235 14.79 -7.00 7.53
C ASP A 235 15.99 -7.55 6.74
N ALA A 236 16.95 -8.16 7.45
CA ALA A 236 18.14 -8.73 6.83
C ALA A 236 17.81 -9.83 5.81
N ALA A 237 16.69 -10.57 6.01
CA ALA A 237 16.27 -11.63 5.10
C ALA A 237 15.73 -11.05 3.78
N ALA A 238 14.89 -10.03 3.83
CA ALA A 238 14.42 -9.33 2.63
C ALA A 238 15.54 -8.60 1.89
N ALA A 239 16.57 -8.11 2.60
CA ALA A 239 17.72 -7.41 2.03
C ALA A 239 18.88 -8.35 1.61
N SER A 240 18.73 -9.67 1.73
CA SER A 240 19.83 -10.64 1.56
C SER A 240 20.47 -10.68 0.16
N LEU A 241 19.85 -10.10 -0.85
CA LEU A 241 20.38 -10.02 -2.22
C LEU A 241 20.82 -8.58 -2.61
N LEU A 242 20.83 -7.62 -1.69
CA LEU A 242 21.24 -6.21 -1.91
C LEU A 242 22.71 -5.93 -1.44
#